data_eeb4d7538f370b83d75af97bef4a6303
#
_entry.id   eeb4d7538f370b83d75af97bef4a6303
#
_cell.length_a   1.000
_cell.length_b   1.000
_cell.length_c   1.000
_cell.angle_alpha   90.00
_cell.angle_beta   90.00
_cell.angle_gamma   90.00
#
_symmetry.space_group_name_H-M   'P 1'
#
loop_
_entity.id
_entity.type
_entity.pdbx_description
1 polymer ?
#
loop_
_entity_poly.entity_id
_entity_poly.type
_entity_poly.pdbx_seq_one_letter_code
_entity_poly.pdbx_strand_id
1 'polypeptide(L)'
;GLKDVELYKSSPLAVTYRHLDETPVGFTIDISSKETFVISDMEVNGKAFGEDFSGKMGDSIRTEIGTLVINFTKYWNDSFVGTSIRYRKGNVCAVTDYYTAALHAELGNEDATIINLSINDASIQKAEDILNTLIEMYNEKWIQDKNQIAVSTSQFIGDRLSVICLLYTSPSPRDRSVS
;
A
#
# COMPACT_ATOMS: atom_id res chain seq x y z
N GLY A 1 -17.39 -26.56 10.61
CA GLY A 1 -17.11 -25.15 10.86
C GLY A 1 -17.08 -24.40 9.55
N LEU A 2 -17.82 -23.32 9.45
CA LEU A 2 -17.71 -22.36 8.33
C LEU A 2 -16.30 -21.83 8.34
N LYS A 3 -15.63 -21.92 7.19
CA LYS A 3 -14.28 -21.39 7.03
C LYS A 3 -14.43 -19.88 6.75
N ASP A 4 -13.75 -19.05 7.52
CA ASP A 4 -13.72 -17.62 7.27
C ASP A 4 -13.15 -17.36 5.87
N VAL A 5 -13.84 -16.54 5.07
CA VAL A 5 -13.45 -16.17 3.72
C VAL A 5 -13.08 -14.71 3.70
N GLU A 6 -11.91 -14.38 3.19
CA GLU A 6 -11.49 -12.98 3.02
C GLU A 6 -12.23 -12.33 1.84
N LEU A 7 -12.96 -11.24 2.13
CA LEU A 7 -13.75 -10.47 1.16
C LEU A 7 -12.93 -9.30 0.61
N TYR A 8 -11.81 -9.54 -0.02
CA TYR A 8 -10.86 -8.49 -0.48
C TYR A 8 -11.54 -7.35 -1.27
N LYS A 9 -11.78 -7.53 -2.56
CA LYS A 9 -12.46 -6.51 -3.41
C LYS A 9 -13.97 -6.74 -3.54
N SER A 10 -14.50 -7.81 -2.99
CA SER A 10 -15.90 -8.23 -3.08
C SER A 10 -16.71 -8.00 -1.80
N SER A 11 -16.19 -7.19 -0.88
CA SER A 11 -16.89 -6.88 0.37
C SER A 11 -18.25 -6.22 0.07
N PRO A 12 -19.35 -6.69 0.70
CA PRO A 12 -20.66 -6.05 0.56
C PRO A 12 -20.76 -4.71 1.29
N LEU A 13 -19.82 -4.45 2.21
CA LEU A 13 -19.77 -3.23 3.02
C LEU A 13 -18.47 -2.48 2.80
N ALA A 14 -18.58 -1.15 2.75
CA ALA A 14 -17.45 -0.23 2.79
C ALA A 14 -17.46 0.52 4.12
N VAL A 15 -16.33 0.50 4.81
CA VAL A 15 -16.13 1.22 6.08
C VAL A 15 -15.26 2.44 5.82
N THR A 16 -15.77 3.62 6.12
CA THR A 16 -15.06 4.89 5.99
C THR A 16 -14.83 5.51 7.36
N TYR A 17 -13.63 5.98 7.61
CA TYR A 17 -13.27 6.65 8.87
C TYR A 17 -12.93 8.12 8.66
N ARG A 18 -13.27 8.94 9.66
CA ARG A 18 -12.73 10.28 9.81
C ARG A 18 -11.91 10.34 11.11
N HIS A 19 -10.70 10.86 11.02
CA HIS A 19 -9.76 11.05 12.14
C HIS A 19 -9.21 9.77 12.78
N LEU A 20 -9.16 8.66 12.02
CA LEU A 20 -8.44 7.47 12.45
C LEU A 20 -7.09 7.46 11.74
N ASP A 21 -6.05 7.91 12.44
CA ASP A 21 -4.66 7.81 11.99
C ASP A 21 -4.25 6.32 11.81
N GLU A 22 -3.00 5.99 11.84
CA GLU A 22 -2.46 4.64 11.63
C GLU A 22 -2.81 3.61 12.72
N THR A 23 -3.77 3.93 13.60
CA THR A 23 -4.17 3.07 14.71
C THR A 23 -4.83 1.78 14.21
N PRO A 24 -4.31 0.60 14.57
CA PRO A 24 -4.96 -0.67 14.26
C PRO A 24 -6.31 -0.81 14.96
N VAL A 25 -7.33 -1.18 14.19
CA VAL A 25 -8.69 -1.36 14.67
C VAL A 25 -9.29 -2.64 14.10
N GLY A 26 -9.95 -3.41 14.93
CA GLY A 26 -10.76 -4.56 14.53
C GLY A 26 -12.14 -4.51 15.14
N PHE A 27 -13.16 -4.98 14.43
CA PHE A 27 -14.51 -5.15 14.96
C PHE A 27 -15.33 -6.07 14.08
N THR A 28 -16.43 -6.55 14.63
CA THR A 28 -17.40 -7.37 13.91
C THR A 28 -18.62 -6.51 13.56
N ILE A 29 -19.12 -6.62 12.34
CA ILE A 29 -20.34 -5.96 11.88
C ILE A 29 -21.40 -7.03 11.72
N ASP A 30 -22.38 -7.04 12.59
CA ASP A 30 -23.53 -7.94 12.57
C ASP A 30 -24.68 -7.27 11.81
N ILE A 31 -25.01 -7.76 10.64
CA ILE A 31 -26.02 -7.18 9.76
C ILE A 31 -27.40 -7.65 10.22
N SER A 32 -28.11 -6.79 10.97
CA SER A 32 -29.42 -7.14 11.55
C SER A 32 -30.55 -7.03 10.54
N SER A 33 -30.47 -6.08 9.61
CA SER A 33 -31.47 -5.85 8.57
C SER A 33 -30.86 -5.16 7.35
N LYS A 34 -31.67 -4.85 6.33
CA LYS A 34 -31.23 -4.06 5.16
C LYS A 34 -30.76 -2.65 5.49
N GLU A 35 -31.10 -2.12 6.64
CA GLU A 35 -30.80 -0.75 7.02
C GLU A 35 -29.99 -0.64 8.31
N THR A 36 -29.95 -1.69 9.14
CA THR A 36 -29.39 -1.63 10.47
C THR A 36 -28.32 -2.69 10.70
N PHE A 37 -27.33 -2.33 11.49
CA PHE A 37 -26.25 -3.21 11.92
C PHE A 37 -25.89 -2.95 13.38
N VAL A 38 -25.15 -3.89 13.95
CA VAL A 38 -24.52 -3.77 15.26
C VAL A 38 -23.02 -3.99 15.07
N ILE A 39 -22.22 -3.14 15.70
CA ILE A 39 -20.76 -3.32 15.79
C ILE A 39 -20.48 -3.92 17.15
N SER A 40 -19.82 -5.07 17.15
CA SER A 40 -19.41 -5.81 18.33
C SER A 40 -17.92 -6.13 18.29
N ASP A 41 -17.37 -6.64 19.38
CA ASP A 41 -15.98 -7.09 19.51
C ASP A 41 -14.97 -6.04 19.03
N MET A 42 -15.17 -4.76 19.36
CA MET A 42 -14.26 -3.70 18.97
C MET A 42 -12.93 -3.83 19.72
N GLU A 43 -11.85 -3.84 18.94
CA GLU A 43 -10.47 -3.87 19.44
C GLU A 43 -9.70 -2.66 18.87
N VAL A 44 -8.98 -1.96 19.72
CA VAL A 44 -8.12 -0.82 19.37
C VAL A 44 -6.71 -1.09 19.90
N ASN A 45 -5.71 -1.13 19.04
CA ASN A 45 -4.33 -1.53 19.40
C ASN A 45 -4.29 -2.88 20.17
N GLY A 46 -5.16 -3.84 19.81
CA GLY A 46 -5.24 -5.16 20.45
C GLY A 46 -5.89 -5.15 21.84
N LYS A 47 -6.47 -4.04 22.28
CA LYS A 47 -7.25 -3.95 23.52
C LYS A 47 -8.73 -3.95 23.20
N ALA A 48 -9.50 -4.81 23.85
CA ALA A 48 -10.95 -4.87 23.70
C ALA A 48 -11.60 -3.56 24.19
N PHE A 49 -12.55 -3.09 23.40
CA PHE A 49 -13.38 -1.94 23.68
C PHE A 49 -14.78 -2.46 23.99
N GLY A 50 -15.23 -2.28 25.22
CA GLY A 50 -16.34 -3.07 25.80
C GLY A 50 -17.76 -2.64 25.45
N GLU A 51 -17.99 -1.79 24.43
CA GLU A 51 -19.32 -1.34 24.06
C GLU A 51 -19.71 -1.74 22.65
N ASP A 52 -20.93 -2.24 22.48
CA ASP A 52 -21.54 -2.50 21.20
C ASP A 52 -22.24 -1.24 20.69
N PHE A 53 -22.07 -0.95 19.39
CA PHE A 53 -22.65 0.22 18.74
C PHE A 53 -23.68 -0.23 17.71
N SER A 54 -24.92 0.20 17.83
CA SER A 54 -25.94 0.00 16.80
C SER A 54 -26.07 1.23 15.91
N GLY A 55 -26.26 1.02 14.61
CA GLY A 55 -26.37 2.10 13.65
C GLY A 55 -27.20 1.73 12.42
N LYS A 56 -27.46 2.75 11.59
CA LYS A 56 -28.03 2.57 10.26
C LYS A 56 -26.96 2.76 9.20
N MET A 57 -27.14 2.06 8.09
CA MET A 57 -26.26 2.19 6.91
C MET A 57 -26.25 3.64 6.42
N GLY A 58 -25.07 4.19 6.21
CA GLY A 58 -24.85 5.57 5.78
C GLY A 58 -24.78 6.61 6.89
N ASP A 59 -25.22 6.27 8.11
CA ASP A 59 -25.14 7.19 9.25
C ASP A 59 -23.74 7.24 9.84
N SER A 60 -23.42 8.41 10.41
CA SER A 60 -22.15 8.62 11.11
C SER A 60 -22.24 8.14 12.55
N ILE A 61 -21.44 7.13 12.91
CA ILE A 61 -21.31 6.63 14.27
C ILE A 61 -20.11 7.29 14.91
N ARG A 62 -20.33 7.99 16.02
CA ARG A 62 -19.25 8.58 16.82
C ARG A 62 -18.80 7.55 17.85
N THR A 63 -17.52 7.22 17.78
CA THR A 63 -16.84 6.38 18.76
C THR A 63 -15.71 7.18 19.40
N GLU A 64 -15.14 6.72 20.51
CA GLU A 64 -14.01 7.40 21.17
C GLU A 64 -12.76 7.47 20.25
N ILE A 65 -12.67 6.58 19.27
CA ILE A 65 -11.54 6.52 18.31
C ILE A 65 -11.79 7.31 17.03
N GLY A 66 -12.95 7.94 16.87
CA GLY A 66 -13.29 8.72 15.69
C GLY A 66 -14.70 8.45 15.17
N THR A 67 -15.01 9.03 14.02
CA THR A 67 -16.30 8.84 13.36
C THR A 67 -16.16 7.80 12.27
N LEU A 68 -17.00 6.78 12.30
CA LEU A 68 -17.07 5.77 11.27
C LEU A 68 -18.42 5.79 10.54
N VAL A 69 -18.40 5.46 9.25
CA VAL A 69 -19.59 5.35 8.40
C VAL A 69 -19.49 4.02 7.66
N ILE A 70 -20.58 3.24 7.72
CA ILE A 70 -20.69 1.97 6.99
C ILE A 70 -21.70 2.14 5.86
N ASN A 71 -21.26 1.87 4.63
CA ASN A 71 -22.09 1.97 3.43
C ASN A 71 -22.14 0.63 2.70
N PHE A 72 -23.18 0.43 1.92
CA PHE A 72 -23.24 -0.67 0.98
C PHE A 72 -22.28 -0.46 -0.20
N THR A 73 -21.74 -1.56 -0.71
CA THR A 73 -21.01 -1.59 -1.98
C THR A 73 -21.89 -2.17 -3.09
N LYS A 74 -21.37 -2.19 -4.31
CA LYS A 74 -22.02 -2.85 -5.46
C LYS A 74 -22.17 -4.37 -5.30
N TYR A 75 -21.49 -4.96 -4.31
CA TYR A 75 -21.54 -6.40 -4.03
C TYR A 75 -22.58 -6.77 -2.97
N TRP A 76 -23.31 -5.77 -2.46
CA TRP A 76 -24.38 -6.00 -1.51
C TRP A 76 -25.51 -6.79 -2.14
N ASN A 77 -26.04 -7.75 -1.39
CA ASN A 77 -27.31 -8.45 -1.68
C ASN A 77 -27.97 -8.91 -0.38
N ASP A 78 -29.23 -9.29 -0.48
CA ASP A 78 -30.08 -9.64 0.68
C ASP A 78 -29.59 -10.89 1.45
N SER A 79 -28.73 -11.72 0.86
CA SER A 79 -28.21 -12.92 1.53
C SER A 79 -27.24 -12.58 2.66
N PHE A 80 -26.74 -11.36 2.72
CA PHE A 80 -25.87 -10.90 3.83
C PHE A 80 -26.64 -10.48 5.08
N VAL A 81 -27.98 -10.35 5.02
CA VAL A 81 -28.79 -10.08 6.22
C VAL A 81 -28.70 -11.29 7.16
N GLY A 82 -28.40 -11.04 8.42
CA GLY A 82 -28.18 -12.07 9.43
C GLY A 82 -26.77 -12.67 9.42
N THR A 83 -25.84 -12.09 8.65
CA THR A 83 -24.42 -12.52 8.66
C THR A 83 -23.55 -11.53 9.43
N SER A 84 -22.39 -12.02 9.90
CA SER A 84 -21.37 -11.22 10.59
C SER A 84 -20.16 -11.07 9.69
N ILE A 85 -19.65 -9.83 9.57
CA ILE A 85 -18.44 -9.51 8.81
C ILE A 85 -17.40 -8.93 9.75
N ARG A 86 -16.24 -9.56 9.85
CA ARG A 86 -15.13 -9.05 10.63
C ARG A 86 -14.32 -8.05 9.81
N TYR A 87 -14.23 -6.83 10.31
CA TYR A 87 -13.39 -5.77 9.74
C TYR A 87 -12.08 -5.65 10.52
N ARG A 88 -10.97 -5.46 9.79
CA ARG A 88 -9.66 -5.17 10.39
C ARG A 88 -8.94 -4.10 9.58
N LYS A 89 -8.45 -3.09 10.28
CA LYS A 89 -7.49 -2.10 9.77
C LYS A 89 -6.18 -2.34 10.51
N GLY A 90 -5.15 -2.73 9.78
CA GLY A 90 -3.80 -2.91 10.33
C GLY A 90 -2.97 -1.62 10.26
N ASN A 91 -1.85 -1.60 10.97
CA ASN A 91 -0.79 -0.63 10.76
C ASN A 91 -0.07 -0.97 9.45
N VAL A 92 0.21 0.03 8.61
CA VAL A 92 0.85 -0.17 7.29
C VAL A 92 2.21 -0.88 7.43
N CYS A 93 3.03 -0.50 8.41
CA CYS A 93 4.33 -1.13 8.63
C CYS A 93 4.18 -2.62 8.98
N ALA A 94 3.28 -2.96 9.91
CA ALA A 94 3.06 -4.35 10.31
C ALA A 94 2.51 -5.22 9.17
N VAL A 95 1.65 -4.66 8.32
CA VAL A 95 1.14 -5.35 7.13
C VAL A 95 2.25 -5.52 6.10
N THR A 96 3.11 -4.52 5.92
CA THR A 96 4.27 -4.60 5.02
C THR A 96 5.25 -5.66 5.49
N ASP A 97 5.58 -5.70 6.78
CA ASP A 97 6.48 -6.71 7.36
C ASP A 97 5.92 -8.12 7.17
N TYR A 98 4.62 -8.30 7.37
CA TYR A 98 3.94 -9.58 7.14
C TYR A 98 4.10 -10.05 5.69
N TYR A 99 3.81 -9.18 4.71
CA TYR A 99 3.92 -9.54 3.29
C TYR A 99 5.36 -9.66 2.82
N THR A 100 6.28 -8.90 3.39
CA THR A 100 7.73 -9.07 3.13
C THR A 100 8.21 -10.45 3.58
N ALA A 101 7.76 -10.92 4.73
CA ALA A 101 8.10 -12.25 5.24
C ALA A 101 7.41 -13.38 4.45
N ALA A 102 6.21 -13.13 3.90
CA ALA A 102 5.46 -14.11 3.10
C ALA A 102 5.90 -14.18 1.63
N LEU A 103 6.65 -13.18 1.15
CA LEU A 103 7.16 -13.12 -0.21
C LEU A 103 8.38 -14.03 -0.36
N HIS A 104 8.34 -14.93 -1.33
CA HIS A 104 9.48 -15.76 -1.73
C HIS A 104 9.99 -15.29 -3.10
N ALA A 105 11.28 -15.04 -3.18
CA ALA A 105 11.96 -14.65 -4.41
C ALA A 105 13.12 -15.62 -4.67
N GLU A 106 13.12 -16.31 -5.78
CA GLU A 106 14.12 -17.30 -6.14
C GLU A 106 14.63 -17.06 -7.57
N LEU A 107 15.92 -17.28 -7.82
CA LEU A 107 16.45 -17.31 -9.17
C LEU A 107 15.95 -18.55 -9.89
N GLY A 108 15.46 -18.39 -11.13
CA GLY A 108 14.94 -19.49 -11.93
C GLY A 108 15.96 -20.59 -12.20
N ASN A 109 17.26 -20.22 -12.46
CA ASN A 109 18.43 -21.07 -12.57
C ASN A 109 19.66 -20.25 -12.19
N GLU A 110 20.82 -20.91 -11.90
CA GLU A 110 22.07 -20.23 -11.54
C GLU A 110 22.56 -19.23 -12.59
N ASP A 111 22.26 -19.48 -13.88
CA ASP A 111 22.64 -18.62 -15.02
C ASP A 111 21.47 -17.76 -15.54
N ALA A 112 20.31 -17.78 -14.89
CA ALA A 112 19.12 -17.09 -15.38
C ALA A 112 19.03 -15.65 -14.86
N THR A 113 18.63 -14.75 -15.73
CA THR A 113 18.21 -13.38 -15.38
C THR A 113 16.72 -13.31 -14.97
N ILE A 114 16.12 -14.45 -14.62
CA ILE A 114 14.70 -14.61 -14.28
C ILE A 114 14.59 -14.83 -12.77
N ILE A 115 13.77 -14.03 -12.13
CA ILE A 115 13.40 -14.17 -10.71
C ILE A 115 11.96 -14.68 -10.65
N ASN A 116 11.74 -15.79 -9.96
CA ASN A 116 10.42 -16.30 -9.64
C ASN A 116 9.95 -15.67 -8.33
N LEU A 117 8.79 -15.03 -8.36
CA LEU A 117 8.14 -14.46 -7.19
C LEU A 117 6.93 -15.29 -6.82
N SER A 118 6.78 -15.63 -5.56
CA SER A 118 5.59 -16.30 -5.04
C SER A 118 5.19 -15.77 -3.67
N ILE A 119 3.88 -15.79 -3.38
CA ILE A 119 3.30 -15.36 -2.13
C ILE A 119 2.10 -16.25 -1.79
N ASN A 120 1.93 -16.56 -0.51
CA ASN A 120 0.78 -17.29 -0.01
C ASN A 120 -0.17 -16.32 0.70
N ASP A 121 -1.42 -16.25 0.24
CA ASP A 121 -2.49 -15.46 0.86
C ASP A 121 -3.81 -16.23 0.86
N ALA A 122 -4.75 -15.84 1.72
CA ALA A 122 -6.10 -16.41 1.77
C ALA A 122 -6.93 -16.06 0.53
N SER A 123 -6.62 -14.93 -0.13
CA SER A 123 -7.25 -14.45 -1.35
C SER A 123 -6.27 -14.47 -2.52
N ILE A 124 -6.54 -15.31 -3.53
CA ILE A 124 -5.72 -15.38 -4.76
C ILE A 124 -5.64 -13.99 -5.44
N GLN A 125 -6.77 -13.29 -5.55
CA GLN A 125 -6.83 -11.97 -6.18
C GLN A 125 -5.95 -10.94 -5.44
N LYS A 126 -5.90 -10.99 -4.11
CA LYS A 126 -5.05 -10.13 -3.30
C LYS A 126 -3.57 -10.46 -3.50
N ALA A 127 -3.23 -11.75 -3.55
CA ALA A 127 -1.86 -12.20 -3.85
C ALA A 127 -1.39 -11.73 -5.24
N GLU A 128 -2.23 -11.85 -6.26
CA GLU A 128 -1.95 -11.35 -7.62
C GLU A 128 -1.76 -9.84 -7.64
N ASP A 129 -2.64 -9.08 -6.98
CA ASP A 129 -2.54 -7.62 -6.90
C ASP A 129 -1.24 -7.17 -6.20
N ILE A 130 -0.83 -7.86 -5.12
CA ILE A 130 0.43 -7.57 -4.41
C ILE A 130 1.63 -7.80 -5.33
N LEU A 131 1.70 -8.95 -6.01
CA LEU A 131 2.81 -9.28 -6.91
C LEU A 131 2.87 -8.31 -8.11
N ASN A 132 1.73 -8.00 -8.73
CA ASN A 132 1.68 -7.08 -9.86
C ASN A 132 2.11 -5.66 -9.44
N THR A 133 1.61 -5.16 -8.31
CA THR A 133 2.01 -3.84 -7.78
C THR A 133 3.51 -3.80 -7.45
N LEU A 134 4.05 -4.87 -6.87
CA LEU A 134 5.49 -4.97 -6.60
C LEU A 134 6.32 -4.88 -7.88
N ILE A 135 5.91 -5.60 -8.94
CA ILE A 135 6.59 -5.57 -10.24
C ILE A 135 6.50 -4.18 -10.88
N GLU A 136 5.33 -3.54 -10.84
CA GLU A 136 5.14 -2.17 -11.35
C GLU A 136 6.05 -1.17 -10.63
N MET A 137 6.06 -1.18 -9.31
CA MET A 137 6.91 -0.29 -8.50
C MET A 137 8.40 -0.56 -8.71
N TYR A 138 8.81 -1.81 -8.88
CA TYR A 138 10.18 -2.17 -9.22
C TYR A 138 10.59 -1.59 -10.58
N ASN A 139 9.73 -1.73 -11.59
CA ASN A 139 9.98 -1.19 -12.93
C ASN A 139 10.07 0.34 -12.92
N GLU A 140 9.16 1.01 -12.22
CA GLU A 140 9.21 2.48 -12.06
C GLU A 140 10.50 2.92 -11.38
N LYS A 141 10.89 2.26 -10.30
CA LYS A 141 12.12 2.55 -9.58
C LYS A 141 13.35 2.34 -10.47
N TRP A 142 13.38 1.24 -11.22
CA TRP A 142 14.47 0.95 -12.15
C TRP A 142 14.62 2.04 -13.23
N ILE A 143 13.50 2.51 -13.80
CA ILE A 143 13.49 3.61 -14.79
C ILE A 143 13.98 4.90 -14.15
N GLN A 144 13.53 5.23 -12.94
CA GLN A 144 13.99 6.42 -12.21
C GLN A 144 15.51 6.38 -11.97
N ASP A 145 16.04 5.25 -11.50
CA ASP A 145 17.46 5.07 -11.22
C ASP A 145 18.30 5.20 -12.53
N LYS A 146 17.84 4.65 -13.64
CA LYS A 146 18.49 4.81 -14.95
C LYS A 146 18.48 6.25 -15.43
N ASN A 147 17.36 6.97 -15.30
CA ASN A 147 17.26 8.37 -15.64
C ASN A 147 18.19 9.24 -14.75
N GLN A 148 18.26 8.96 -13.46
CA GLN A 148 19.14 9.66 -12.53
C GLN A 148 20.61 9.51 -12.93
N ILE A 149 21.02 8.29 -13.30
CA ILE A 149 22.39 8.02 -13.80
C ILE A 149 22.66 8.80 -15.08
N ALA A 150 21.71 8.81 -16.03
CA ALA A 150 21.86 9.54 -17.31
C ALA A 150 22.01 11.05 -17.07
N VAL A 151 21.19 11.65 -16.21
CA VAL A 151 21.25 13.08 -15.86
C VAL A 151 22.58 13.39 -15.18
N SER A 152 22.98 12.62 -14.19
CA SER A 152 24.27 12.84 -13.47
C SER A 152 25.46 12.72 -14.41
N THR A 153 25.44 11.74 -15.33
CA THR A 153 26.50 11.57 -16.35
C THR A 153 26.55 12.76 -17.30
N SER A 154 25.40 13.26 -17.76
CA SER A 154 25.32 14.42 -18.65
C SER A 154 25.86 15.67 -17.97
N GLN A 155 25.50 15.91 -16.71
CA GLN A 155 26.03 17.02 -15.93
C GLN A 155 27.54 16.92 -15.76
N PHE A 156 28.06 15.75 -15.39
CA PHE A 156 29.49 15.54 -15.24
C PHE A 156 30.26 15.83 -16.54
N ILE A 157 29.74 15.37 -17.69
CA ILE A 157 30.37 15.65 -19.01
C ILE A 157 30.31 17.15 -19.30
N GLY A 158 29.18 17.82 -19.05
CA GLY A 158 29.02 19.27 -19.23
C GLY A 158 30.03 20.09 -18.41
N ASP A 159 30.19 19.73 -17.14
CA ASP A 159 31.15 20.38 -16.23
C ASP A 159 32.59 20.20 -16.73
N ARG A 160 32.94 18.99 -17.16
CA ARG A 160 34.26 18.69 -17.72
C ARG A 160 34.55 19.46 -19.00
N LEU A 161 33.59 19.52 -19.92
CA LEU A 161 33.72 20.32 -21.14
C LEU A 161 33.92 21.80 -20.84
N SER A 162 33.17 22.35 -19.88
CA SER A 162 33.32 23.75 -19.46
C SER A 162 34.73 24.03 -18.93
N VAL A 163 35.29 23.14 -18.10
CA VAL A 163 36.66 23.27 -17.61
C VAL A 163 37.70 23.21 -18.75
N ILE A 164 37.53 22.28 -19.68
CA ILE A 164 38.43 22.15 -20.83
C ILE A 164 38.36 23.40 -21.73
N CYS A 165 37.16 23.91 -22.01
CA CYS A 165 36.99 25.15 -22.78
C CYS A 165 37.69 26.35 -22.09
N LEU A 166 37.56 26.49 -20.78
CA LEU A 166 38.25 27.54 -20.01
C LEU A 166 39.78 27.41 -20.07
N LEU A 167 40.31 26.21 -20.00
CA LEU A 167 41.74 25.94 -20.10
C LEU A 167 42.27 26.24 -21.51
N TYR A 168 41.52 25.93 -22.56
CA TYR A 168 41.93 26.16 -23.95
C TYR A 168 41.81 27.65 -24.38
N THR A 169 40.86 28.40 -23.77
CA THR A 169 40.66 29.81 -24.08
C THR A 169 41.48 30.72 -23.17
N SER A 170 42.13 30.19 -22.11
CA SER A 170 43.05 30.97 -21.27
C SER A 170 44.31 31.34 -22.07
N PRO A 171 44.69 32.63 -22.21
CA PRO A 171 45.87 33.02 -22.90
C PRO A 171 47.11 32.41 -22.25
N SER A 172 47.92 31.73 -23.09
CA SER A 172 49.17 31.10 -22.64
C SER A 172 50.06 32.17 -21.98
N PRO A 173 50.77 31.84 -20.88
CA PRO A 173 51.78 32.77 -20.33
C PRO A 173 52.87 33.18 -21.32
N ARG A 174 53.05 32.44 -22.44
CA ARG A 174 54.02 32.79 -23.48
C ARG A 174 53.57 33.94 -24.37
N ASP A 175 52.29 34.24 -24.45
CA ASP A 175 51.78 35.34 -25.30
C ASP A 175 51.93 36.72 -24.64
N ARG A 176 52.38 36.79 -23.36
CA ARG A 176 52.65 38.03 -22.61
C ARG A 176 54.04 38.57 -22.74
N SER A 177 54.92 37.90 -23.47
CA SER A 177 56.36 38.32 -23.56
C SER A 177 56.73 38.98 -24.88
N VAL A 178 55.78 39.46 -25.70
CA VAL A 178 56.04 40.21 -26.90
C VAL A 178 55.33 41.55 -26.83
N SER A 179 55.96 42.51 -26.15
CA SER A 179 55.77 43.95 -26.33
C SER A 179 57.01 44.70 -25.79
#